data_cb0dc7a3f847217002fb0cf427fdc136
#
_entry.id   cb0dc7a3f847217002fb0cf427fdc136
#
_cell.length_a   1.000
_cell.length_b   1.000
_cell.length_c   1.000
_cell.angle_alpha   90.00
_cell.angle_beta   90.00
_cell.angle_gamma   90.00
#
_symmetry.space_group_name_H-M   'P 1'
#
loop_
_entity.id
_entity.type
_entity.pdbx_description
1 polymer ?
#
loop_
_entity_poly.entity_id
_entity_poly.type
_entity_poly.pdbx_seq_one_letter_code
_entity_poly.pdbx_strand_id
1 'polypeptide(L)'
;MPARAVLINADDLGLWPSVTAGIFAAWAAHVIGDSTAFAHADDLAHLLAQAGAMRLPVGIHLNLTYGRPLSDPAEIPALVTPDGVFMRRQAWALPLPADQVRRELTRQAERFLALGWSPSHLDSHHHIHTYPDILAIVIELAQALRLPVRATNPEMRAALRKAGIPTPDHFSMAFYGEGATVDTLMHLVETCPGGTLEIMTHPGYADPGLPGSYRDDRARELAALTDTRWRQYLAERDISGIGFRDLAHS
;
A
#
# COMPACT_ATOMS: atom_id res chain seq x y z
N MET A 1 -4.70 20.98 -15.62
CA MET A 1 -4.23 19.96 -16.57
C MET A 1 -4.42 18.63 -15.87
N PRO A 2 -4.80 17.54 -16.55
CA PRO A 2 -4.93 16.22 -15.91
C PRO A 2 -3.60 15.73 -15.33
N ALA A 3 -3.62 14.63 -14.56
CA ALA A 3 -2.40 13.98 -14.10
C ALA A 3 -1.46 13.69 -15.28
N ARG A 4 -0.16 13.86 -15.06
CA ARG A 4 0.88 13.53 -16.06
C ARG A 4 1.38 12.10 -15.93
N ALA A 5 1.29 11.56 -14.70
CA ALA A 5 1.66 10.19 -14.39
C ALA A 5 0.69 9.60 -13.38
N VAL A 6 0.39 8.33 -13.52
CA VAL A 6 -0.51 7.59 -12.62
C VAL A 6 0.26 6.43 -12.01
N LEU A 7 0.23 6.38 -10.69
CA LEU A 7 0.77 5.31 -9.88
C LEU A 7 -0.40 4.51 -9.30
N ILE A 8 -0.60 3.29 -9.78
CA ILE A 8 -1.58 2.38 -9.21
C ILE A 8 -0.85 1.42 -8.29
N ASN A 9 -1.12 1.51 -6.98
CA ASN A 9 -0.59 0.58 -5.99
C ASN A 9 -1.64 -0.47 -5.64
N ALA A 10 -1.24 -1.74 -5.71
CA ALA A 10 -2.07 -2.84 -5.26
C ALA A 10 -1.70 -3.21 -3.82
N ASP A 11 -2.55 -2.84 -2.87
CA ASP A 11 -2.37 -3.10 -1.45
C ASP A 11 -2.64 -4.57 -1.10
N ASP A 12 -2.18 -5.01 0.06
CA ASP A 12 -2.51 -6.30 0.70
C ASP A 12 -1.87 -7.55 0.08
N LEU A 13 -0.74 -7.49 -0.60
CA LEU A 13 -0.04 -8.69 -1.08
C LEU A 13 0.32 -9.59 0.13
N GLY A 14 -0.06 -10.87 0.05
CA GLY A 14 0.13 -11.84 1.13
C GLY A 14 -0.99 -11.87 2.17
N LEU A 15 -2.05 -11.07 2.00
CA LEU A 15 -3.22 -11.14 2.89
C LEU A 15 -3.95 -12.47 2.77
N TRP A 16 -4.12 -12.96 1.54
CA TRP A 16 -4.85 -14.19 1.21
C TRP A 16 -4.44 -14.70 -0.18
N PRO A 17 -4.54 -16.02 -0.46
CA PRO A 17 -4.14 -16.57 -1.76
C PRO A 17 -4.85 -15.93 -2.97
N SER A 18 -6.17 -15.71 -2.89
CA SER A 18 -6.94 -15.08 -3.97
C SER A 18 -6.60 -13.61 -4.18
N VAL A 19 -6.20 -12.89 -3.13
CA VAL A 19 -5.70 -11.50 -3.22
C VAL A 19 -4.34 -11.50 -3.91
N THR A 20 -3.41 -12.32 -3.45
CA THR A 20 -2.09 -12.48 -4.05
C THR A 20 -2.18 -12.82 -5.55
N ALA A 21 -3.03 -13.78 -5.91
CA ALA A 21 -3.24 -14.16 -7.31
C ALA A 21 -3.79 -13.02 -8.17
N GLY A 22 -4.74 -12.23 -7.62
CA GLY A 22 -5.29 -11.06 -8.32
C GLY A 22 -4.27 -9.94 -8.52
N ILE A 23 -3.41 -9.67 -7.53
CA ILE A 23 -2.32 -8.70 -7.64
C ILE A 23 -1.32 -9.13 -8.73
N PHE A 24 -0.92 -10.40 -8.76
CA PHE A 24 -0.03 -10.91 -9.80
C PHE A 24 -0.68 -10.86 -11.19
N ALA A 25 -2.00 -11.12 -11.28
CA ALA A 25 -2.73 -10.96 -12.54
C ALA A 25 -2.78 -9.50 -13.01
N ALA A 26 -3.01 -8.56 -12.10
CA ALA A 26 -2.98 -7.11 -12.40
C ALA A 26 -1.59 -6.66 -12.87
N TRP A 27 -0.53 -7.16 -12.25
CA TRP A 27 0.84 -6.90 -12.69
C TRP A 27 1.14 -7.49 -14.07
N ALA A 28 0.76 -8.75 -14.30
CA ALA A 28 0.93 -9.39 -15.60
C ALA A 28 0.17 -8.70 -16.73
N ALA A 29 -0.95 -8.04 -16.40
CA ALA A 29 -1.72 -7.19 -17.31
C ALA A 29 -1.13 -5.77 -17.49
N HIS A 30 -0.03 -5.43 -16.80
CA HIS A 30 0.61 -4.11 -16.83
C HIS A 30 -0.33 -2.95 -16.45
N VAL A 31 -1.18 -3.16 -15.44
CA VAL A 31 -2.17 -2.15 -15.00
C VAL A 31 -1.90 -1.62 -13.59
N ILE A 32 -0.86 -2.10 -12.91
CA ILE A 32 -0.37 -1.55 -11.64
C ILE A 32 1.11 -1.21 -11.75
N GLY A 33 1.58 -0.23 -10.99
CA GLY A 33 2.99 0.20 -10.94
C GLY A 33 3.76 -0.41 -9.78
N ASP A 34 3.08 -0.66 -8.66
CA ASP A 34 3.63 -1.21 -7.43
C ASP A 34 2.61 -2.08 -6.70
N SER A 35 3.10 -2.82 -5.70
CA SER A 35 2.28 -3.47 -4.68
C SER A 35 2.91 -3.30 -3.31
N THR A 36 2.15 -3.51 -2.25
CA THR A 36 2.69 -3.56 -0.88
C THR A 36 2.30 -4.86 -0.19
N ALA A 37 3.26 -5.46 0.50
CA ALA A 37 3.08 -6.74 1.18
C ALA A 37 3.16 -6.63 2.70
N PHE A 38 2.37 -7.47 3.36
CA PHE A 38 2.43 -7.63 4.80
C PHE A 38 3.72 -8.32 5.24
N ALA A 39 4.43 -7.71 6.17
CA ALA A 39 5.62 -8.33 6.76
C ALA A 39 5.31 -9.61 7.54
N HIS A 40 4.10 -9.76 8.06
CA HIS A 40 3.66 -10.94 8.82
C HIS A 40 2.98 -12.01 7.96
N ALA A 41 2.98 -11.87 6.64
CA ALA A 41 2.51 -12.95 5.75
C ALA A 41 3.28 -14.25 6.03
N ASP A 42 2.55 -15.37 6.10
CA ASP A 42 3.11 -16.67 6.50
C ASP A 42 4.28 -17.10 5.60
N ASP A 43 4.19 -16.86 4.31
CA ASP A 43 5.20 -17.23 3.31
C ASP A 43 5.76 -16.00 2.56
N LEU A 44 6.12 -14.95 3.31
CA LEU A 44 6.66 -13.71 2.74
C LEU A 44 7.87 -13.97 1.82
N ALA A 45 8.75 -14.90 2.20
CA ALA A 45 9.95 -15.22 1.41
C ALA A 45 9.57 -15.74 0.00
N HIS A 46 8.61 -16.64 -0.08
CA HIS A 46 8.13 -17.17 -1.35
C HIS A 46 7.40 -16.10 -2.17
N LEU A 47 6.56 -15.29 -1.54
CA LEU A 47 5.87 -14.16 -2.18
C LEU A 47 6.85 -13.19 -2.82
N LEU A 48 7.90 -12.79 -2.08
CA LEU A 48 8.93 -11.89 -2.58
C LEU A 48 9.76 -12.53 -3.70
N ALA A 49 10.05 -13.84 -3.62
CA ALA A 49 10.72 -14.57 -4.69
C ALA A 49 9.88 -14.58 -5.98
N GLN A 50 8.58 -14.83 -5.88
CA GLN A 50 7.65 -14.76 -7.02
C GLN A 50 7.58 -13.34 -7.60
N ALA A 51 7.42 -12.32 -6.74
CA ALA A 51 7.41 -10.93 -7.17
C ALA A 51 8.72 -10.54 -7.90
N GLY A 52 9.86 -11.00 -7.37
CA GLY A 52 11.17 -10.79 -7.99
C GLY A 52 11.31 -11.45 -9.37
N ALA A 53 10.83 -12.68 -9.52
CA ALA A 53 10.80 -13.38 -10.80
C ALA A 53 9.94 -12.63 -11.84
N MET A 54 8.87 -12.01 -11.40
CA MET A 54 7.98 -11.18 -12.23
C MET A 54 8.46 -9.72 -12.37
N ARG A 55 9.50 -9.32 -11.65
CA ARG A 55 9.99 -7.94 -11.55
C ARG A 55 8.91 -6.96 -11.02
N LEU A 56 7.98 -7.44 -10.20
CA LEU A 56 7.02 -6.59 -9.51
C LEU A 56 7.73 -5.87 -8.37
N PRO A 57 7.76 -4.52 -8.34
CA PRO A 57 8.23 -3.78 -7.19
C PRO A 57 7.27 -4.00 -6.02
N VAL A 58 7.79 -4.27 -4.83
CA VAL A 58 6.98 -4.48 -3.63
C VAL A 58 7.49 -3.62 -2.49
N GLY A 59 6.63 -2.76 -1.97
CA GLY A 59 6.82 -1.98 -0.76
C GLY A 59 6.39 -2.73 0.50
N ILE A 60 6.56 -2.08 1.64
CA ILE A 60 6.14 -2.62 2.94
C ILE A 60 4.77 -2.06 3.30
N HIS A 61 3.78 -2.93 3.44
CA HIS A 61 2.46 -2.60 3.97
C HIS A 61 2.50 -2.64 5.50
N LEU A 62 2.90 -1.52 6.13
CA LEU A 62 3.02 -1.40 7.58
C LEU A 62 1.68 -1.66 8.26
N ASN A 63 1.68 -2.44 9.34
CA ASN A 63 0.44 -2.90 9.94
C ASN A 63 0.52 -2.93 11.47
N LEU A 64 -0.55 -2.42 12.11
CA LEU A 64 -0.80 -2.49 13.56
C LEU A 64 -2.24 -2.88 13.89
N THR A 65 -3.01 -3.40 12.90
CA THR A 65 -4.47 -3.55 13.02
C THR A 65 -5.03 -4.89 12.55
N TYR A 66 -4.18 -5.76 12.00
CA TYR A 66 -4.60 -7.04 11.43
C TYR A 66 -3.60 -8.15 11.74
N GLY A 67 -4.09 -9.32 12.15
CA GLY A 67 -3.28 -10.52 12.37
C GLY A 67 -2.42 -10.44 13.63
N ARG A 68 -1.32 -11.18 13.63
CA ARG A 68 -0.36 -11.24 14.74
C ARG A 68 0.85 -10.34 14.44
N PRO A 69 1.40 -9.67 15.47
CA PRO A 69 2.62 -8.89 15.34
C PRO A 69 3.85 -9.79 15.10
N LEU A 70 4.93 -9.17 14.63
CA LEU A 70 6.26 -9.79 14.60
C LEU A 70 6.99 -9.64 15.95
N SER A 71 6.64 -8.63 16.73
CA SER A 71 7.14 -8.44 18.09
C SER A 71 6.47 -9.42 19.06
N ASP A 72 7.17 -9.72 20.16
CA ASP A 72 6.54 -10.41 21.28
C ASP A 72 5.37 -9.57 21.82
N PRO A 73 4.14 -10.11 21.93
CA PRO A 73 3.01 -9.41 22.51
C PRO A 73 3.29 -8.79 23.89
N ALA A 74 4.16 -9.39 24.70
CA ALA A 74 4.57 -8.86 26.00
C ALA A 74 5.40 -7.57 25.90
N GLU A 75 6.06 -7.32 24.75
CA GLU A 75 6.82 -6.09 24.49
C GLU A 75 5.97 -4.95 23.91
N ILE A 76 4.76 -5.26 23.42
CA ILE A 76 3.86 -4.30 22.78
C ILE A 76 2.41 -4.42 23.29
N PRO A 77 2.19 -4.49 24.61
CA PRO A 77 0.87 -4.78 25.20
C PRO A 77 -0.22 -3.76 24.85
N ALA A 78 0.16 -2.52 24.50
CA ALA A 78 -0.81 -1.50 24.09
C ALA A 78 -1.29 -1.65 22.65
N LEU A 79 -0.69 -2.53 21.85
CA LEU A 79 -1.05 -2.75 20.44
C LEU A 79 -1.85 -4.03 20.22
N VAL A 80 -1.89 -4.92 21.22
CA VAL A 80 -2.44 -6.27 21.07
C VAL A 80 -3.55 -6.57 22.08
N THR A 81 -4.42 -7.49 21.71
CA THR A 81 -5.41 -8.09 22.60
C THR A 81 -4.73 -9.14 23.52
N PRO A 82 -5.41 -9.62 24.57
CA PRO A 82 -4.90 -10.74 25.41
C PRO A 82 -4.54 -12.00 24.62
N ASP A 83 -5.17 -12.23 23.46
CA ASP A 83 -4.87 -13.37 22.58
C ASP A 83 -3.64 -13.13 21.69
N GLY A 84 -2.96 -12.00 21.85
CA GLY A 84 -1.73 -11.66 21.13
C GLY A 84 -1.94 -11.33 19.64
N VAL A 85 -3.12 -10.84 19.26
CA VAL A 85 -3.39 -10.29 17.92
C VAL A 85 -3.52 -8.78 18.01
N PHE A 86 -3.23 -8.08 16.91
CA PHE A 86 -3.40 -6.63 16.88
C PHE A 86 -4.84 -6.22 17.24
N MET A 87 -4.95 -5.16 18.02
CA MET A 87 -6.23 -4.53 18.29
C MET A 87 -6.78 -3.85 17.03
N ARG A 88 -8.10 -3.88 16.86
CA ARG A 88 -8.74 -3.06 15.84
C ARG A 88 -8.54 -1.58 16.15
N ARG A 89 -8.35 -0.77 15.12
CA ARG A 89 -8.11 0.69 15.24
C ARG A 89 -9.11 1.41 16.15
N GLN A 90 -10.38 0.99 16.14
CA GLN A 90 -11.44 1.57 16.98
C GLN A 90 -11.24 1.31 18.48
N ALA A 91 -10.42 0.32 18.84
CA ALA A 91 -10.11 -0.02 20.23
C ALA A 91 -8.83 0.64 20.75
N TRP A 92 -8.15 1.44 19.94
CA TRP A 92 -6.92 2.10 20.35
C TRP A 92 -7.15 3.19 21.39
N ALA A 93 -6.39 3.16 22.47
CA ALA A 93 -6.26 4.27 23.43
C ALA A 93 -5.16 5.22 22.92
N LEU A 94 -5.55 6.25 22.20
CA LEU A 94 -4.61 7.23 21.62
C LEU A 94 -4.15 8.26 22.65
N PRO A 95 -2.88 8.76 22.60
CA PRO A 95 -1.83 8.30 21.67
C PRO A 95 -1.31 6.91 22.00
N LEU A 96 -0.88 6.16 20.98
CA LEU A 96 -0.21 4.87 21.20
C LEU A 96 1.22 5.09 21.74
N PRO A 97 1.75 4.19 22.59
CA PRO A 97 3.13 4.27 23.07
C PRO A 97 4.12 4.18 21.90
N ALA A 98 4.89 5.26 21.70
CA ALA A 98 5.77 5.41 20.53
C ALA A 98 6.88 4.34 20.47
N ASP A 99 7.36 3.88 21.62
CA ASP A 99 8.36 2.82 21.73
C ASP A 99 7.82 1.47 21.22
N GLN A 100 6.56 1.14 21.53
CA GLN A 100 5.91 -0.08 21.08
C GLN A 100 5.63 -0.03 19.58
N VAL A 101 5.10 1.09 19.09
CA VAL A 101 4.87 1.32 17.64
C VAL A 101 6.18 1.21 16.88
N ARG A 102 7.23 1.90 17.33
CA ARG A 102 8.57 1.87 16.72
C ARG A 102 9.12 0.45 16.67
N ARG A 103 9.05 -0.29 17.78
CA ARG A 103 9.52 -1.67 17.87
C ARG A 103 8.89 -2.54 16.80
N GLU A 104 7.57 -2.50 16.68
CA GLU A 104 6.86 -3.34 15.73
C GLU A 104 7.13 -2.92 14.28
N LEU A 105 7.03 -1.64 13.94
CA LEU A 105 7.24 -1.18 12.57
C LEU A 105 8.70 -1.40 12.11
N THR A 106 9.67 -1.28 13.02
CA THR A 106 11.07 -1.61 12.72
C THR A 106 11.23 -3.10 12.43
N ARG A 107 10.64 -3.98 13.24
CA ARG A 107 10.68 -5.43 12.97
C ARG A 107 10.04 -5.82 11.64
N GLN A 108 8.96 -5.14 11.26
CA GLN A 108 8.33 -5.36 9.94
C GLN A 108 9.30 -5.00 8.81
N ALA A 109 9.99 -3.87 8.90
CA ALA A 109 11.00 -3.49 7.90
C ALA A 109 12.21 -4.44 7.91
N GLU A 110 12.73 -4.78 9.06
CA GLU A 110 13.86 -5.71 9.22
C GLU A 110 13.59 -7.08 8.60
N ARG A 111 12.34 -7.57 8.67
CA ARG A 111 11.97 -8.85 8.04
C ARG A 111 12.15 -8.83 6.52
N PHE A 112 11.80 -7.73 5.84
CA PHE A 112 12.05 -7.58 4.40
C PHE A 112 13.55 -7.56 4.10
N LEU A 113 14.31 -6.78 4.85
CA LEU A 113 15.75 -6.66 4.67
C LEU A 113 16.49 -7.97 4.94
N ALA A 114 16.08 -8.72 5.97
CA ALA A 114 16.64 -10.04 6.30
C ALA A 114 16.42 -11.07 5.19
N LEU A 115 15.37 -10.91 4.37
CA LEU A 115 15.12 -11.72 3.18
C LEU A 115 15.89 -11.22 1.93
N GLY A 116 16.75 -10.20 2.07
CA GLY A 116 17.49 -9.61 0.96
C GLY A 116 16.63 -8.77 0.02
N TRP A 117 15.40 -8.41 0.43
CA TRP A 117 14.50 -7.61 -0.40
C TRP A 117 14.78 -6.12 -0.23
N SER A 118 14.78 -5.39 -1.34
CA SER A 118 14.83 -3.93 -1.37
C SER A 118 13.41 -3.40 -1.60
N PRO A 119 12.71 -2.93 -0.57
CA PRO A 119 11.35 -2.41 -0.73
C PRO A 119 11.29 -1.23 -1.68
N SER A 120 10.16 -1.04 -2.37
CA SER A 120 9.97 0.10 -3.26
C SER A 120 9.53 1.36 -2.52
N HIS A 121 8.71 1.22 -1.47
CA HIS A 121 8.13 2.32 -0.69
C HIS A 121 7.53 1.82 0.63
N LEU A 122 7.00 2.76 1.40
CA LEU A 122 6.20 2.48 2.59
C LEU A 122 4.78 3.01 2.41
N ASP A 123 3.82 2.20 2.79
CA ASP A 123 2.44 2.60 3.04
C ASP A 123 1.91 1.85 4.28
N SER A 124 0.61 1.80 4.52
CA SER A 124 0.12 1.03 5.65
C SER A 124 -1.33 0.59 5.54
N HIS A 125 -1.59 -0.58 6.11
CA HIS A 125 -2.93 -1.13 6.26
C HIS A 125 -3.82 -0.20 7.11
N HIS A 126 -5.05 0.02 6.64
CA HIS A 126 -5.99 0.97 7.25
C HIS A 126 -5.44 2.40 7.42
N HIS A 127 -4.42 2.77 6.65
CA HIS A 127 -3.77 4.09 6.68
C HIS A 127 -3.33 4.54 8.09
N ILE A 128 -2.78 3.61 8.89
CA ILE A 128 -2.34 3.91 10.26
C ILE A 128 -1.28 5.02 10.31
N HIS A 129 -0.51 5.18 9.25
CA HIS A 129 0.52 6.23 9.13
C HIS A 129 -0.07 7.66 8.99
N THR A 130 -1.40 7.81 8.95
CA THR A 130 -2.05 9.13 9.02
C THR A 130 -2.12 9.70 10.45
N TYR A 131 -1.93 8.86 11.47
CA TYR A 131 -1.86 9.33 12.86
C TYR A 131 -0.52 10.03 13.08
N PRO A 132 -0.50 11.28 13.62
CA PRO A 132 0.72 12.08 13.72
C PRO A 132 1.86 11.39 14.44
N ASP A 133 1.57 10.67 15.54
CA ASP A 133 2.58 9.97 16.32
C ASP A 133 3.18 8.79 15.55
N ILE A 134 2.36 8.08 14.78
CA ILE A 134 2.83 6.99 13.89
C ILE A 134 3.59 7.56 12.71
N LEU A 135 3.11 8.67 12.12
CA LEU A 135 3.78 9.33 10.99
C LEU A 135 5.22 9.75 11.34
N ALA A 136 5.45 10.26 12.56
CA ALA A 136 6.80 10.61 12.98
C ALA A 136 7.76 9.41 12.91
N ILE A 137 7.29 8.23 13.35
CA ILE A 137 8.07 6.98 13.31
C ILE A 137 8.26 6.49 11.86
N VAL A 138 7.21 6.61 11.02
CA VAL A 138 7.30 6.23 9.60
C VAL A 138 8.28 7.14 8.85
N ILE A 139 8.33 8.44 9.16
CA ILE A 139 9.32 9.38 8.61
C ILE A 139 10.74 8.93 8.96
N GLU A 140 11.03 8.62 10.22
CA GLU A 140 12.34 8.12 10.65
C GLU A 140 12.72 6.84 9.92
N LEU A 141 11.78 5.89 9.79
CA LEU A 141 11.97 4.63 9.10
C LEU A 141 12.24 4.84 7.60
N ALA A 142 11.45 5.71 6.97
CA ALA A 142 11.61 6.04 5.55
C ALA A 142 12.96 6.72 5.26
N GLN A 143 13.41 7.62 6.13
CA GLN A 143 14.74 8.24 6.02
C GLN A 143 15.87 7.22 6.17
N ALA A 144 15.78 6.33 7.17
CA ALA A 144 16.77 5.28 7.39
C ALA A 144 16.89 4.33 6.19
N LEU A 145 15.76 3.99 5.57
CA LEU A 145 15.69 3.08 4.42
C LEU A 145 15.79 3.80 3.06
N ARG A 146 15.73 5.12 3.04
CA ARG A 146 15.68 5.97 1.82
C ARG A 146 14.53 5.59 0.89
N LEU A 147 13.34 5.42 1.47
CA LEU A 147 12.15 4.99 0.75
C LEU A 147 11.13 6.12 0.59
N PRO A 148 10.45 6.20 -0.57
CA PRO A 148 9.23 6.98 -0.73
C PRO A 148 8.13 6.51 0.23
N VAL A 149 7.16 7.40 0.50
CA VAL A 149 6.02 7.10 1.36
C VAL A 149 4.73 7.58 0.70
N ARG A 150 3.66 6.78 0.77
CA ARG A 150 2.31 7.21 0.44
C ARG A 150 1.88 8.38 1.32
N ALA A 151 1.32 9.43 0.71
CA ALA A 151 0.72 10.55 1.43
C ALA A 151 -0.79 10.61 1.17
N THR A 152 -1.59 10.37 2.18
CA THR A 152 -3.05 10.28 2.05
C THR A 152 -3.77 11.63 2.11
N ASN A 153 -3.07 12.69 2.56
CA ASN A 153 -3.63 14.04 2.67
C ASN A 153 -2.52 15.11 2.47
N PRO A 154 -2.90 16.38 2.25
CA PRO A 154 -1.95 17.47 2.01
C PRO A 154 -0.99 17.74 3.17
N GLU A 155 -1.45 17.63 4.41
CA GLU A 155 -0.66 17.91 5.63
C GLU A 155 0.46 16.86 5.76
N MET A 156 0.12 15.60 5.58
CA MET A 156 1.08 14.49 5.58
C MET A 156 2.10 14.65 4.44
N ARG A 157 1.63 15.01 3.24
CA ARG A 157 2.52 15.27 2.09
C ARG A 157 3.51 16.39 2.39
N ALA A 158 3.04 17.49 3.00
CA ALA A 158 3.92 18.58 3.40
C ALA A 158 4.97 18.13 4.43
N ALA A 159 4.58 17.31 5.41
CA ALA A 159 5.50 16.76 6.40
C ALA A 159 6.56 15.85 5.77
N LEU A 160 6.16 14.93 4.88
CA LEU A 160 7.07 14.03 4.16
C LEU A 160 8.06 14.82 3.30
N ARG A 161 7.60 15.79 2.52
CA ARG A 161 8.45 16.63 1.68
C ARG A 161 9.42 17.47 2.51
N LYS A 162 8.96 18.02 3.63
CA LYS A 162 9.84 18.74 4.59
C LYS A 162 10.94 17.83 5.14
N ALA A 163 10.66 16.56 5.30
CA ALA A 163 11.62 15.54 5.73
C ALA A 163 12.51 15.00 4.59
N GLY A 164 12.36 15.50 3.35
CA GLY A 164 13.10 15.06 2.17
C GLY A 164 12.66 13.70 1.63
N ILE A 165 11.45 13.27 1.95
CA ILE A 165 10.91 11.95 1.54
C ILE A 165 10.04 12.14 0.28
N PRO A 166 10.37 11.43 -0.84
CA PRO A 166 9.55 11.44 -2.03
C PRO A 166 8.14 10.89 -1.75
N THR A 167 7.13 11.55 -2.35
CA THR A 167 5.73 11.16 -2.21
C THR A 167 4.93 11.65 -3.41
N PRO A 168 3.88 10.95 -3.86
CA PRO A 168 3.01 11.41 -4.95
C PRO A 168 2.40 12.80 -4.68
N ASP A 169 2.14 13.56 -5.74
CA ASP A 169 1.51 14.88 -5.62
C ASP A 169 0.05 14.78 -5.16
N HIS A 170 -0.63 13.74 -5.56
CA HIS A 170 -2.03 13.48 -5.25
C HIS A 170 -2.25 12.03 -4.87
N PHE A 171 -3.28 11.78 -4.09
CA PHE A 171 -3.70 10.45 -3.66
C PHE A 171 -5.21 10.31 -3.75
N SER A 172 -5.69 9.17 -4.19
CA SER A 172 -7.10 8.83 -4.19
C SER A 172 -7.37 7.43 -3.66
N MET A 173 -8.36 7.32 -2.78
CA MET A 173 -8.97 6.07 -2.32
C MET A 173 -10.39 5.89 -2.87
N ALA A 174 -10.80 6.70 -3.85
CA ALA A 174 -12.17 6.67 -4.38
C ALA A 174 -12.42 5.47 -5.30
N PHE A 175 -11.37 4.81 -5.78
CA PHE A 175 -11.48 3.54 -6.50
C PHE A 175 -11.65 2.40 -5.49
N TYR A 176 -12.85 2.30 -4.90
CA TYR A 176 -13.16 1.38 -3.83
C TYR A 176 -14.66 1.03 -3.81
N GLY A 177 -15.01 -0.23 -3.53
CA GLY A 177 -16.41 -0.69 -3.44
C GLY A 177 -17.16 -0.46 -4.74
N GLU A 178 -18.32 0.19 -4.68
CA GLU A 178 -19.12 0.54 -5.85
C GLU A 178 -18.42 1.55 -6.78
N GLY A 179 -17.46 2.33 -6.24
CA GLY A 179 -16.62 3.25 -7.00
C GLY A 179 -15.52 2.57 -7.82
N ALA A 180 -15.34 1.25 -7.70
CA ALA A 180 -14.32 0.52 -8.47
C ALA A 180 -14.78 0.27 -9.92
N THR A 181 -14.79 1.32 -10.73
CA THR A 181 -15.17 1.30 -12.13
C THR A 181 -14.12 1.96 -13.04
N VAL A 182 -14.08 1.59 -14.31
CA VAL A 182 -13.20 2.25 -15.29
C VAL A 182 -13.49 3.74 -15.40
N ASP A 183 -14.75 4.13 -15.34
CA ASP A 183 -15.15 5.53 -15.42
C ASP A 183 -14.62 6.33 -14.22
N THR A 184 -14.55 5.72 -13.03
CA THR A 184 -13.90 6.32 -11.85
C THR A 184 -12.41 6.53 -12.09
N LEU A 185 -11.69 5.54 -12.63
CA LEU A 185 -10.26 5.69 -12.94
C LEU A 185 -10.02 6.87 -13.88
N MET A 186 -10.79 6.95 -14.97
CA MET A 186 -10.71 8.05 -15.94
C MET A 186 -11.01 9.40 -15.29
N HIS A 187 -12.08 9.46 -14.50
CA HIS A 187 -12.50 10.69 -13.82
C HIS A 187 -11.42 11.19 -12.82
N LEU A 188 -10.81 10.29 -12.06
CA LEU A 188 -9.74 10.64 -11.12
C LEU A 188 -8.55 11.28 -11.83
N VAL A 189 -8.18 10.76 -12.99
CA VAL A 189 -7.10 11.31 -13.81
C VAL A 189 -7.48 12.68 -14.40
N GLU A 190 -8.69 12.82 -14.93
CA GLU A 190 -9.17 14.06 -15.54
C GLU A 190 -9.29 15.22 -14.54
N THR A 191 -9.73 14.92 -13.33
CA THR A 191 -9.95 15.92 -12.28
C THR A 191 -8.70 16.20 -11.43
N CYS A 192 -7.64 15.39 -11.56
CA CYS A 192 -6.37 15.63 -10.90
C CYS A 192 -5.73 16.93 -11.41
N PRO A 193 -5.29 17.86 -10.52
CA PRO A 193 -4.75 19.15 -10.95
C PRO A 193 -3.32 19.09 -11.52
N GLY A 194 -2.90 17.96 -12.05
CA GLY A 194 -1.58 17.74 -12.65
C GLY A 194 -0.63 16.98 -11.73
N GLY A 195 0.61 16.76 -12.17
CA GLY A 195 1.60 16.01 -11.39
C GLY A 195 1.36 14.50 -11.38
N THR A 196 1.79 13.85 -10.31
CA THR A 196 1.64 12.41 -10.09
C THR A 196 0.40 12.11 -9.25
N LEU A 197 -0.44 11.19 -9.72
CA LEU A 197 -1.61 10.70 -8.99
C LEU A 197 -1.39 9.27 -8.54
N GLU A 198 -1.39 9.01 -7.25
CA GLU A 198 -1.51 7.67 -6.71
C GLU A 198 -2.99 7.28 -6.57
N ILE A 199 -3.34 6.11 -7.10
CA ILE A 199 -4.64 5.46 -6.89
C ILE A 199 -4.39 4.17 -6.09
N MET A 200 -4.94 4.12 -4.88
CA MET A 200 -4.93 2.92 -4.04
C MET A 200 -5.92 1.90 -4.60
N THR A 201 -5.49 0.65 -4.67
CA THR A 201 -6.33 -0.45 -5.16
C THR A 201 -6.11 -1.73 -4.36
N HIS A 202 -7.11 -2.63 -4.40
CA HIS A 202 -7.10 -3.93 -3.72
C HIS A 202 -7.56 -5.05 -4.65
N PRO A 203 -6.91 -5.25 -5.82
CA PRO A 203 -7.35 -6.28 -6.75
C PRO A 203 -7.23 -7.68 -6.14
N GLY A 204 -8.17 -8.55 -6.47
CA GLY A 204 -8.19 -9.94 -6.03
C GLY A 204 -9.20 -10.74 -6.81
N TYR A 205 -9.16 -12.06 -6.69
CA TYR A 205 -10.25 -12.90 -7.17
C TYR A 205 -11.32 -13.06 -6.10
N ALA A 206 -12.57 -13.25 -6.53
CA ALA A 206 -13.66 -13.57 -5.60
C ALA A 206 -13.35 -14.89 -4.87
N ASP A 207 -13.45 -14.86 -3.55
CA ASP A 207 -13.16 -16.03 -2.71
C ASP A 207 -14.06 -16.02 -1.46
N PRO A 208 -15.01 -16.95 -1.36
CA PRO A 208 -15.87 -17.06 -0.19
C PRO A 208 -15.13 -17.34 1.12
N GLY A 209 -13.91 -17.89 1.04
CA GLY A 209 -13.05 -18.18 2.20
C GLY A 209 -12.32 -16.95 2.73
N LEU A 210 -12.19 -15.87 1.94
CA LEU A 210 -11.54 -14.64 2.39
C LEU A 210 -12.32 -13.99 3.54
N PRO A 211 -11.72 -13.79 4.71
CA PRO A 211 -12.40 -13.13 5.83
C PRO A 211 -12.64 -11.64 5.54
N GLY A 212 -13.71 -11.11 6.15
CA GLY A 212 -14.07 -9.71 6.01
C GLY A 212 -15.17 -9.45 4.97
N SER A 213 -15.54 -8.18 4.81
CA SER A 213 -16.61 -7.75 3.90
C SER A 213 -16.12 -7.39 2.49
N TYR A 214 -14.83 -7.06 2.33
CA TYR A 214 -14.25 -6.63 1.06
C TYR A 214 -13.71 -7.83 0.26
N ARG A 215 -14.61 -8.68 -0.24
CA ARG A 215 -14.29 -9.90 -0.99
C ARG A 215 -14.62 -9.76 -2.47
N ASP A 216 -15.89 -9.54 -2.76
CA ASP A 216 -16.39 -9.45 -4.14
C ASP A 216 -15.95 -8.15 -4.81
N ASP A 217 -15.76 -7.10 -4.02
CA ASP A 217 -15.25 -5.80 -4.49
C ASP A 217 -13.84 -5.91 -5.07
N ARG A 218 -12.99 -6.80 -4.53
CA ARG A 218 -11.63 -7.03 -5.07
C ARG A 218 -11.67 -7.56 -6.51
N ALA A 219 -12.63 -8.41 -6.83
CA ALA A 219 -12.81 -8.91 -8.21
C ALA A 219 -13.33 -7.81 -9.13
N ARG A 220 -14.16 -6.89 -8.61
CA ARG A 220 -14.61 -5.71 -9.35
C ARG A 220 -13.44 -4.77 -9.65
N GLU A 221 -12.56 -4.53 -8.67
CA GLU A 221 -11.36 -3.72 -8.88
C GLU A 221 -10.45 -4.36 -9.95
N LEU A 222 -10.17 -5.67 -9.85
CA LEU A 222 -9.36 -6.37 -10.84
C LEU A 222 -9.97 -6.27 -12.25
N ALA A 223 -11.27 -6.47 -12.38
CA ALA A 223 -11.97 -6.37 -13.65
C ALA A 223 -11.89 -4.94 -14.24
N ALA A 224 -12.08 -3.91 -13.42
CA ALA A 224 -12.00 -2.52 -13.87
C ALA A 224 -10.56 -2.12 -14.26
N LEU A 225 -9.56 -2.54 -13.50
CA LEU A 225 -8.15 -2.28 -13.81
C LEU A 225 -7.71 -2.96 -15.12
N THR A 226 -8.21 -4.16 -15.40
CA THR A 226 -7.85 -4.93 -16.59
C THR A 226 -8.75 -4.63 -17.81
N ASP A 227 -9.75 -3.77 -17.68
CA ASP A 227 -10.58 -3.33 -18.81
C ASP A 227 -9.71 -2.61 -19.85
N THR A 228 -9.88 -2.98 -21.11
CA THR A 228 -9.11 -2.42 -22.24
C THR A 228 -9.28 -0.91 -22.40
N ARG A 229 -10.46 -0.35 -22.03
CA ARG A 229 -10.75 1.08 -22.06
C ARG A 229 -9.79 1.88 -21.19
N TRP A 230 -9.38 1.34 -20.04
CA TRP A 230 -8.42 2.01 -19.16
C TRP A 230 -7.06 2.20 -19.82
N ARG A 231 -6.49 1.15 -20.40
CA ARG A 231 -5.21 1.24 -21.12
C ARG A 231 -5.27 2.13 -22.36
N GLN A 232 -6.35 2.04 -23.11
CA GLN A 232 -6.58 2.93 -24.26
C GLN A 232 -6.64 4.40 -23.84
N TYR A 233 -7.38 4.69 -22.77
CA TYR A 233 -7.50 6.03 -22.21
C TYR A 233 -6.14 6.64 -21.84
N LEU A 234 -5.26 5.89 -21.15
CA LEU A 234 -3.92 6.35 -20.80
C LEU A 234 -3.05 6.59 -22.03
N ALA A 235 -3.07 5.66 -22.99
CA ALA A 235 -2.28 5.76 -24.21
C ALA A 235 -2.70 6.96 -25.08
N GLU A 236 -4.00 7.20 -25.26
CA GLU A 236 -4.52 8.31 -26.04
C GLU A 236 -4.17 9.69 -25.47
N ARG A 237 -3.87 9.76 -24.17
CA ARG A 237 -3.54 11.00 -23.45
C ARG A 237 -2.08 11.16 -23.11
N ASP A 238 -1.23 10.23 -23.54
CA ASP A 238 0.21 10.19 -23.22
C ASP A 238 0.46 10.26 -21.70
N ILE A 239 -0.35 9.51 -20.93
CA ILE A 239 -0.23 9.44 -19.47
C ILE A 239 0.62 8.23 -19.10
N SER A 240 1.73 8.47 -18.42
CA SER A 240 2.64 7.42 -18.02
C SER A 240 2.13 6.66 -16.79
N GLY A 241 2.15 5.32 -16.84
CA GLY A 241 2.08 4.48 -15.64
C GLY A 241 3.47 4.44 -14.97
N ILE A 242 3.54 4.76 -13.69
CA ILE A 242 4.81 4.79 -12.93
C ILE A 242 4.70 3.96 -11.65
N GLY A 243 5.86 3.70 -11.02
CA GLY A 243 5.97 3.16 -9.67
C GLY A 243 6.54 4.17 -8.68
N PHE A 244 6.59 3.82 -7.41
CA PHE A 244 7.13 4.68 -6.36
C PHE A 244 8.64 4.96 -6.55
N ARG A 245 9.39 4.03 -7.13
CA ARG A 245 10.82 4.24 -7.41
C ARG A 245 11.07 5.39 -8.40
N ASP A 246 10.12 5.68 -9.26
CA ASP A 246 10.22 6.76 -10.24
C ASP A 246 10.10 8.15 -9.60
N LEU A 247 9.50 8.24 -8.40
CA LEU A 247 9.35 9.49 -7.65
C LEU A 247 10.69 10.04 -7.12
N ALA A 248 11.70 9.21 -6.96
CA ALA A 248 13.01 9.62 -6.44
C ALA A 248 13.82 10.45 -7.44
N HIS A 249 13.38 10.53 -8.68
CA HIS A 249 14.08 11.19 -9.80
C HIS A 249 13.32 12.37 -10.39
N SER A 250 12.18 12.76 -9.78
CA SER A 250 11.32 13.87 -10.24
C SER A 250 11.49 15.15 -9.43
#